data_6b43aa42330e87fdebcef355a8d61bc3
#
_entry.id   6b43aa42330e87fdebcef355a8d61bc3
#
_cell.length_a   1.000
_cell.length_b   1.000
_cell.length_c   1.000
_cell.angle_alpha   90.00
_cell.angle_beta   90.00
_cell.angle_gamma   90.00
#
_symmetry.space_group_name_H-M   'P 1'
#
loop_
_entity.id
_entity.type
_entity.pdbx_description
1 polymer ?
#
loop_
_entity_poly.entity_id
_entity_poly.type
_entity_poly.pdbx_seq_one_letter_code
_entity_poly.pdbx_strand_id
1 'polypeptide(L)'
;MDRNSAVELLLGYNSVNGYVWNKLFKRQLIDEHNLRFQDGYWACDDVLFAGSYMYYCKNVAIIEKPLYRYRQVASGANRVRYSGVAFDQRWMSSFNVTAYFKNLYRDKMVEDACDLHEAREASIVLRAIAASNYSGPEYARLLEIVKKNVWKFIKSKKSSYFQKVSVLLTCISPKLELYVWKKINGIKNDN
;
A
#
# COMPACT_ATOMS: atom_id res chain seq x y z
N MET A 1 6.84 19.75 -6.61
CA MET A 1 6.76 18.67 -7.63
C MET A 1 5.41 18.69 -8.28
N ASP A 2 5.28 18.12 -9.48
CA ASP A 2 3.99 17.92 -10.14
C ASP A 2 3.14 16.82 -9.45
N ARG A 3 1.86 16.75 -9.85
CA ARG A 3 0.88 15.83 -9.24
C ARG A 3 1.23 14.34 -9.44
N ASN A 4 1.78 13.96 -10.60
CA ASN A 4 2.08 12.57 -10.90
C ASN A 4 3.25 12.07 -10.04
N SER A 5 4.30 12.89 -9.90
CA SER A 5 5.39 12.64 -8.97
C SER A 5 4.92 12.57 -7.51
N ALA A 6 3.95 13.40 -7.13
CA ALA A 6 3.39 13.38 -5.77
C ALA A 6 2.60 12.09 -5.48
N VAL A 7 1.80 11.61 -6.44
CA VAL A 7 1.09 10.33 -6.29
C VAL A 7 2.03 9.13 -6.30
N GLU A 8 3.10 9.17 -7.08
CA GLU A 8 4.13 8.15 -7.00
C GLU A 8 4.75 8.06 -5.60
N LEU A 9 5.05 9.21 -4.97
CA LEU A 9 5.53 9.24 -3.58
C LEU A 9 4.45 8.81 -2.58
N LEU A 10 3.17 9.14 -2.83
CA LEU A 10 2.04 8.71 -2.01
C LEU A 10 1.95 7.18 -1.94
N LEU A 11 2.13 6.50 -3.07
CA LEU A 11 2.10 5.05 -3.19
C LEU A 11 3.40 4.38 -2.72
N GLY A 12 4.48 5.14 -2.58
CA GLY A 12 5.77 4.67 -2.08
C GLY A 12 5.75 4.38 -0.58
N TYR A 13 6.59 3.42 -0.13
CA TYR A 13 6.62 3.00 1.28
C TYR A 13 7.53 3.85 2.17
N ASN A 14 8.64 4.34 1.64
CA ASN A 14 9.65 5.08 2.41
C ASN A 14 9.62 6.59 2.12
N SER A 15 8.43 7.12 1.86
CA SER A 15 8.27 8.51 1.44
C SER A 15 7.09 9.18 2.17
N VAL A 16 6.31 9.94 1.46
CA VAL A 16 5.20 10.74 2.02
C VAL A 16 4.06 9.86 2.56
N ASN A 17 3.93 8.64 2.06
CA ASN A 17 2.85 7.70 2.38
C ASN A 17 1.43 8.28 2.18
N GLY A 18 0.42 7.42 2.21
CA GLY A 18 -0.97 7.78 1.99
C GLY A 18 -1.67 8.52 3.12
N TYR A 19 -1.06 8.62 4.30
CA TYR A 19 -1.69 9.19 5.48
C TYR A 19 -2.17 10.63 5.27
N VAL A 20 -3.39 10.94 5.70
CA VAL A 20 -3.94 12.30 5.62
C VAL A 20 -3.48 13.20 6.75
N TRP A 21 -3.13 12.63 7.91
CA TRP A 21 -2.72 13.41 9.10
C TRP A 21 -1.37 14.13 8.96
N ASN A 22 -0.53 13.77 8.01
CA ASN A 22 0.73 14.43 7.71
C ASN A 22 0.65 15.39 6.51
N LYS A 23 -0.55 15.76 6.09
CA LYS A 23 -0.80 16.59 4.92
C LYS A 23 -1.70 17.78 5.23
N LEU A 24 -1.51 18.86 4.49
CA LEU A 24 -2.41 20.01 4.47
C LEU A 24 -3.12 20.08 3.13
N PHE A 25 -4.42 20.25 3.17
CA PHE A 25 -5.30 20.31 2.02
C PHE A 25 -5.96 21.68 1.93
N LYS A 26 -5.94 22.31 0.75
CA LYS A 26 -6.71 23.52 0.52
C LYS A 26 -8.20 23.15 0.49
N ARG A 27 -8.97 23.71 1.42
CA ARG A 27 -10.41 23.45 1.53
C ARG A 27 -11.16 23.76 0.24
N GLN A 28 -10.79 24.86 -0.44
CA GLN A 28 -11.40 25.25 -1.70
C GLN A 28 -11.39 24.12 -2.73
N LEU A 29 -10.28 23.39 -2.94
CA LEU A 29 -10.22 22.26 -3.88
C LEU A 29 -11.10 21.09 -3.44
N ILE A 30 -11.23 20.87 -2.12
CA ILE A 30 -12.13 19.83 -1.60
C ILE A 30 -13.58 20.16 -1.94
N ASP A 31 -13.98 21.42 -1.73
CA ASP A 31 -15.35 21.88 -1.95
C ASP A 31 -15.68 21.96 -3.45
N GLU A 32 -14.79 22.52 -4.28
CA GLU A 32 -14.95 22.64 -5.73
C GLU A 32 -15.12 21.30 -6.45
N HIS A 33 -14.39 20.27 -5.98
CA HIS A 33 -14.42 18.94 -6.59
C HIS A 33 -15.22 17.92 -5.78
N ASN A 34 -15.94 18.39 -4.76
CA ASN A 34 -16.75 17.54 -3.86
C ASN A 34 -16.01 16.28 -3.38
N LEU A 35 -14.74 16.45 -2.98
CA LEU A 35 -13.92 15.34 -2.52
C LEU A 35 -14.38 14.89 -1.14
N ARG A 36 -14.62 13.58 -0.98
CA ARG A 36 -15.06 12.97 0.27
C ARG A 36 -14.37 11.63 0.46
N PHE A 37 -14.21 11.19 1.70
CA PHE A 37 -13.91 9.79 1.99
C PHE A 37 -15.05 8.93 1.48
N GLN A 38 -14.71 7.82 0.84
CA GLN A 38 -15.69 6.94 0.23
C GLN A 38 -15.94 5.72 1.12
N ASP A 39 -17.20 5.36 1.28
CA ASP A 39 -17.59 4.12 1.96
C ASP A 39 -17.11 2.88 1.21
N GLY A 40 -16.88 1.78 1.93
CA GLY A 40 -16.42 0.53 1.34
C GLY A 40 -14.90 0.40 1.17
N TYR A 41 -14.12 1.45 1.40
CA TYR A 41 -12.65 1.42 1.38
C TYR A 41 -12.10 1.33 2.81
N TRP A 42 -12.18 0.16 3.41
CA TRP A 42 -11.65 -0.05 4.76
C TRP A 42 -10.11 0.03 4.81
N ALA A 43 -9.44 -0.37 3.73
CA ALA A 43 -8.00 -0.24 3.60
C ALA A 43 -7.67 0.79 2.50
N CYS A 44 -6.77 1.72 2.83
CA CYS A 44 -6.30 2.78 1.91
C CYS A 44 -7.35 3.84 1.53
N ASP A 45 -8.35 4.09 2.37
CA ASP A 45 -9.29 5.21 2.21
C ASP A 45 -8.59 6.57 2.23
N ASP A 46 -7.59 6.72 3.09
CA ASP A 46 -6.69 7.87 3.16
C ASP A 46 -5.84 8.04 1.88
N VAL A 47 -5.32 6.94 1.33
CA VAL A 47 -4.60 6.95 0.04
C VAL A 47 -5.53 7.39 -1.08
N LEU A 48 -6.76 6.84 -1.11
CA LEU A 48 -7.77 7.19 -2.11
C LEU A 48 -8.10 8.67 -2.06
N PHE A 49 -8.39 9.20 -0.87
CA PHE A 49 -8.69 10.62 -0.68
C PHE A 49 -7.52 11.52 -1.10
N ALA A 50 -6.31 11.25 -0.58
CA ALA A 50 -5.15 12.06 -0.86
C ALA A 50 -4.76 12.03 -2.36
N GLY A 51 -4.78 10.86 -2.99
CA GLY A 51 -4.48 10.73 -4.42
C GLY A 51 -5.55 11.40 -5.30
N SER A 52 -6.83 11.27 -4.96
CA SER A 52 -7.91 11.97 -5.67
C SER A 52 -7.76 13.50 -5.55
N TYR A 53 -7.38 13.99 -4.37
CA TYR A 53 -7.09 15.41 -4.17
C TYR A 53 -5.89 15.88 -5.00
N MET A 54 -4.78 15.10 -5.01
CA MET A 54 -3.58 15.45 -5.77
C MET A 54 -3.84 15.56 -7.28
N TYR A 55 -4.81 14.83 -7.81
CA TYR A 55 -5.20 14.92 -9.22
C TYR A 55 -5.59 16.36 -9.64
N TYR A 56 -6.20 17.12 -8.74
CA TYR A 56 -6.59 18.50 -8.98
C TYR A 56 -5.51 19.53 -8.63
N CYS A 57 -4.39 19.10 -8.06
CA CYS A 57 -3.27 19.99 -7.77
C CYS A 57 -2.41 20.22 -9.02
N LYS A 58 -1.97 21.46 -9.26
CA LYS A 58 -0.89 21.76 -10.22
C LYS A 58 0.47 21.33 -9.65
N ASN A 59 0.71 21.68 -8.39
CA ASN A 59 1.94 21.41 -7.68
C ASN A 59 1.66 20.95 -6.25
N VAL A 60 2.53 20.08 -5.73
CA VAL A 60 2.55 19.61 -4.35
C VAL A 60 3.89 20.00 -3.73
N ALA A 61 3.87 20.61 -2.54
CA ALA A 61 5.06 20.92 -1.76
C ALA A 61 5.30 19.85 -0.69
N ILE A 62 6.57 19.51 -0.48
CA ILE A 62 7.00 18.63 0.63
C ILE A 62 7.78 19.48 1.63
N ILE A 63 7.47 19.32 2.92
CA ILE A 63 8.19 19.95 4.02
C ILE A 63 8.91 18.84 4.78
N GLU A 64 10.25 18.85 4.75
CA GLU A 64 11.10 17.84 5.40
C GLU A 64 11.33 18.14 6.90
N LYS A 65 10.28 18.66 7.57
CA LYS A 65 10.34 18.92 9.01
C LYS A 65 9.34 18.01 9.72
N PRO A 66 9.68 17.43 10.89
CA PRO A 66 8.77 16.60 11.66
C PRO A 66 7.76 17.49 12.40
N LEU A 67 6.66 17.85 11.72
CA LEU A 67 5.63 18.76 12.25
C LEU A 67 4.48 18.03 12.93
N TYR A 68 4.42 16.70 12.88
CA TYR A 68 3.34 15.89 13.44
C TYR A 68 3.89 14.79 14.35
N ARG A 69 3.31 14.64 15.53
CA ARG A 69 3.62 13.55 16.46
C ARG A 69 2.58 12.45 16.35
N TYR A 70 2.93 11.36 15.68
CA TYR A 70 2.06 10.21 15.57
C TYR A 70 2.14 9.32 16.82
N ARG A 71 1.03 9.26 17.58
CA ARG A 71 0.92 8.39 18.75
C ARG A 71 0.66 6.94 18.32
N GLN A 72 1.61 6.07 18.57
CA GLN A 72 1.44 4.65 18.33
C GLN A 72 0.76 3.97 19.52
N VAL A 73 -0.34 3.26 19.26
CA VAL A 73 -1.07 2.47 20.24
C VAL A 73 -1.07 1.00 19.85
N ALA A 74 -1.08 0.10 20.85
CA ALA A 74 -1.00 -1.35 20.59
C ALA A 74 -2.19 -1.87 19.77
N SER A 75 -3.39 -1.29 19.93
CA SER A 75 -4.63 -1.64 19.24
C SER A 75 -4.83 -0.91 17.89
N GLY A 76 -3.82 -0.20 17.38
CA GLY A 76 -3.95 0.55 16.12
C GLY A 76 -4.21 -0.38 14.92
N ALA A 77 -5.13 0.01 14.04
CA ALA A 77 -5.54 -0.77 12.85
C ALA A 77 -4.36 -1.21 11.98
N ASN A 78 -3.37 -0.34 11.79
CA ASN A 78 -2.15 -0.67 11.05
C ASN A 78 -1.32 -1.76 11.73
N ARG A 79 -1.26 -1.78 13.06
CA ARG A 79 -0.53 -2.82 13.79
C ARG A 79 -1.19 -4.18 13.63
N VAL A 80 -2.51 -4.24 13.69
CA VAL A 80 -3.28 -5.47 13.47
C VAL A 80 -3.06 -5.98 12.05
N ARG A 81 -3.14 -5.11 11.05
CA ARG A 81 -2.93 -5.47 9.64
C ARG A 81 -1.53 -6.02 9.36
N TYR A 82 -0.50 -5.39 9.91
CA TYR A 82 0.90 -5.78 9.65
C TYR A 82 1.43 -6.85 10.60
N SER A 83 0.67 -7.24 11.63
CA SER A 83 1.07 -8.32 12.55
C SER A 83 1.03 -9.73 11.92
N GLY A 84 0.42 -9.86 10.72
CA GLY A 84 0.35 -11.12 9.98
C GLY A 84 -0.53 -12.19 10.64
N VAL A 85 -1.39 -11.81 11.59
CA VAL A 85 -2.11 -12.76 12.44
C VAL A 85 -3.40 -13.28 11.81
N ALA A 86 -4.09 -12.47 10.97
CA ALA A 86 -5.32 -12.93 10.31
C ALA A 86 -5.54 -12.16 9.00
N PHE A 87 -6.03 -12.88 7.98
CA PHE A 87 -6.52 -12.27 6.76
C PHE A 87 -7.92 -11.68 6.97
N ASP A 88 -8.13 -10.47 6.50
CA ASP A 88 -9.44 -9.81 6.46
C ASP A 88 -9.76 -9.42 5.01
N GLN A 89 -10.87 -9.93 4.48
CA GLN A 89 -11.28 -9.69 3.09
C GLN A 89 -11.43 -8.20 2.75
N ARG A 90 -11.73 -7.35 3.75
CA ARG A 90 -11.80 -5.89 3.58
C ARG A 90 -10.49 -5.28 3.08
N TRP A 91 -9.34 -5.93 3.30
CA TRP A 91 -8.03 -5.47 2.79
C TRP A 91 -7.95 -5.48 1.27
N MET A 92 -8.81 -6.25 0.61
CA MET A 92 -8.88 -6.27 -0.86
C MET A 92 -9.31 -4.93 -1.45
N SER A 93 -9.92 -4.03 -0.68
CA SER A 93 -10.28 -2.69 -1.13
C SER A 93 -9.07 -1.85 -1.57
N SER A 94 -7.85 -2.13 -1.07
CA SER A 94 -6.63 -1.44 -1.50
C SER A 94 -6.33 -1.59 -3.00
N PHE A 95 -6.72 -2.73 -3.61
CA PHE A 95 -6.53 -2.98 -5.04
C PHE A 95 -7.51 -2.19 -5.92
N ASN A 96 -8.66 -1.81 -5.37
CA ASN A 96 -9.61 -0.94 -6.05
C ASN A 96 -9.06 0.50 -6.15
N VAL A 97 -8.30 0.94 -5.16
CA VAL A 97 -7.64 2.27 -5.16
C VAL A 97 -6.63 2.39 -6.30
N THR A 98 -5.78 1.39 -6.49
CA THR A 98 -4.80 1.40 -7.59
C THR A 98 -5.46 1.32 -8.96
N ALA A 99 -6.51 0.50 -9.11
CA ALA A 99 -7.30 0.45 -10.34
C ALA A 99 -7.95 1.81 -10.65
N TYR A 100 -8.50 2.48 -9.63
CA TYR A 100 -9.06 3.82 -9.77
C TYR A 100 -7.99 4.84 -10.21
N PHE A 101 -6.78 4.83 -9.61
CA PHE A 101 -5.72 5.76 -9.98
C PHE A 101 -5.20 5.52 -11.40
N LYS A 102 -5.04 4.28 -11.85
CA LYS A 102 -4.66 3.96 -13.23
C LYS A 102 -5.66 4.59 -14.22
N ASN A 103 -6.95 4.51 -13.93
CA ASN A 103 -8.00 5.10 -14.75
C ASN A 103 -8.06 6.63 -14.67
N LEU A 104 -7.84 7.21 -13.49
CA LEU A 104 -7.92 8.65 -13.25
C LEU A 104 -6.75 9.39 -13.88
N TYR A 105 -5.53 8.93 -13.63
CA TYR A 105 -4.31 9.62 -14.03
C TYR A 105 -3.92 9.35 -15.49
N ARG A 106 -4.14 8.13 -15.99
CA ARG A 106 -3.78 7.67 -17.33
C ARG A 106 -2.34 8.03 -17.70
N ASP A 107 -1.44 7.85 -16.77
CA ASP A 107 -0.03 8.22 -16.84
C ASP A 107 0.84 7.02 -16.53
N LYS A 108 1.91 6.83 -17.30
CA LYS A 108 2.79 5.65 -17.18
C LYS A 108 3.54 5.58 -15.84
N MET A 109 3.98 6.71 -15.32
CA MET A 109 4.67 6.76 -14.03
C MET A 109 3.74 6.38 -12.89
N VAL A 110 2.49 6.88 -12.92
CA VAL A 110 1.46 6.53 -11.93
C VAL A 110 1.06 5.06 -12.05
N GLU A 111 0.90 4.54 -13.27
CA GLU A 111 0.64 3.12 -13.52
C GLU A 111 1.74 2.24 -12.93
N ASP A 112 3.01 2.57 -13.19
CA ASP A 112 4.16 1.83 -12.65
C ASP A 112 4.23 1.90 -11.12
N ALA A 113 3.89 3.05 -10.53
CA ALA A 113 3.78 3.19 -9.08
C ALA A 113 2.65 2.34 -8.49
N CYS A 114 1.49 2.28 -9.16
CA CYS A 114 0.38 1.41 -8.78
C CYS A 114 0.79 -0.07 -8.85
N ASP A 115 1.47 -0.50 -9.91
CA ASP A 115 1.95 -1.88 -10.06
C ASP A 115 2.91 -2.29 -8.93
N LEU A 116 3.82 -1.40 -8.54
CA LEU A 116 4.74 -1.64 -7.42
C LEU A 116 3.97 -1.69 -6.08
N HIS A 117 3.01 -0.80 -5.89
CA HIS A 117 2.14 -0.80 -4.72
C HIS A 117 1.33 -2.10 -4.63
N GLU A 118 0.70 -2.52 -5.71
CA GLU A 118 -0.07 -3.78 -5.78
C GLU A 118 0.78 -5.00 -5.45
N ALA A 119 1.99 -5.11 -6.00
CA ALA A 119 2.88 -6.25 -5.72
C ALA A 119 3.26 -6.33 -4.24
N ARG A 120 3.54 -5.19 -3.61
CA ARG A 120 3.85 -5.10 -2.19
C ARG A 120 2.64 -5.46 -1.33
N GLU A 121 1.49 -4.85 -1.59
CA GLU A 121 0.25 -5.12 -0.85
C GLU A 121 -0.18 -6.59 -1.00
N ALA A 122 -0.10 -7.14 -2.20
CA ALA A 122 -0.40 -8.55 -2.45
C ALA A 122 0.52 -9.47 -1.64
N SER A 123 1.81 -9.15 -1.53
CA SER A 123 2.76 -9.91 -0.70
C SER A 123 2.37 -9.87 0.78
N ILE A 124 1.96 -8.71 1.30
CA ILE A 124 1.51 -8.56 2.71
C ILE A 124 0.23 -9.37 2.95
N VAL A 125 -0.75 -9.26 2.04
CA VAL A 125 -2.03 -9.97 2.17
C VAL A 125 -1.84 -11.49 2.03
N LEU A 126 -0.99 -11.96 1.11
CA LEU A 126 -0.66 -13.38 0.95
C LEU A 126 0.03 -13.96 2.20
N ARG A 127 0.86 -13.18 2.88
CA ARG A 127 1.43 -13.57 4.19
C ARG A 127 0.33 -13.79 5.23
N ALA A 128 -0.63 -12.88 5.33
CA ALA A 128 -1.76 -13.00 6.25
C ALA A 128 -2.66 -14.20 5.90
N ILE A 129 -2.90 -14.44 4.62
CA ILE A 129 -3.61 -15.63 4.12
C ILE A 129 -2.86 -16.90 4.54
N ALA A 130 -1.54 -16.95 4.36
CA ALA A 130 -0.73 -18.09 4.75
C ALA A 130 -0.73 -18.31 6.27
N ALA A 131 -0.79 -17.24 7.07
CA ALA A 131 -0.85 -17.31 8.53
C ALA A 131 -2.21 -17.81 9.05
N SER A 132 -3.30 -17.51 8.36
CA SER A 132 -4.68 -17.88 8.74
C SER A 132 -5.18 -19.17 8.07
N ASN A 133 -4.36 -19.85 7.26
CA ASN A 133 -4.76 -21.01 6.46
C ASN A 133 -6.03 -20.78 5.60
N TYR A 134 -6.24 -19.55 5.18
CA TYR A 134 -7.35 -19.19 4.30
C TYR A 134 -7.13 -19.74 2.89
N SER A 135 -8.19 -20.27 2.25
CA SER A 135 -8.14 -20.92 0.94
C SER A 135 -9.13 -20.34 -0.08
N GLY A 136 -9.46 -19.06 0.04
CA GLY A 136 -10.40 -18.39 -0.87
C GLY A 136 -9.78 -18.00 -2.23
N PRO A 137 -10.60 -17.52 -3.17
CA PRO A 137 -10.18 -17.18 -4.54
C PRO A 137 -9.18 -16.03 -4.60
N GLU A 138 -9.09 -15.22 -3.55
CA GLU A 138 -8.15 -14.08 -3.45
C GLU A 138 -6.69 -14.55 -3.54
N TYR A 139 -6.38 -15.75 -3.03
CA TYR A 139 -5.02 -16.29 -3.05
C TYR A 139 -4.45 -16.36 -4.47
N ALA A 140 -5.18 -16.96 -5.39
CA ALA A 140 -4.72 -17.12 -6.79
C ALA A 140 -4.55 -15.76 -7.47
N ARG A 141 -5.52 -14.85 -7.32
CA ARG A 141 -5.48 -13.49 -7.86
C ARG A 141 -4.28 -12.69 -7.34
N LEU A 142 -4.03 -12.73 -6.03
CA LEU A 142 -2.91 -12.01 -5.42
C LEU A 142 -1.56 -12.57 -5.85
N LEU A 143 -1.44 -13.88 -5.95
CA LEU A 143 -0.21 -14.52 -6.43
C LEU A 143 0.09 -14.16 -7.90
N GLU A 144 -0.93 -14.04 -8.73
CA GLU A 144 -0.79 -13.56 -10.10
C GLU A 144 -0.28 -12.11 -10.15
N ILE A 145 -0.82 -11.21 -9.31
CA ILE A 145 -0.34 -9.84 -9.19
C ILE A 145 1.14 -9.80 -8.83
N VAL A 146 1.58 -10.60 -7.86
CA VAL A 146 2.99 -10.68 -7.46
C VAL A 146 3.85 -11.19 -8.62
N LYS A 147 3.47 -12.29 -9.25
CA LYS A 147 4.22 -12.89 -10.36
C LYS A 147 4.35 -11.95 -11.57
N LYS A 148 3.29 -11.24 -11.90
CA LYS A 148 3.28 -10.25 -13.00
C LYS A 148 4.26 -9.12 -12.75
N ASN A 149 4.38 -8.66 -11.50
CA ASN A 149 5.10 -7.44 -11.16
C ASN A 149 6.48 -7.68 -10.49
N VAL A 150 6.86 -8.93 -10.16
CA VAL A 150 8.07 -9.24 -9.40
C VAL A 150 9.33 -8.65 -10.03
N TRP A 151 9.52 -8.78 -11.34
CA TRP A 151 10.72 -8.27 -12.02
C TRP A 151 10.77 -6.73 -12.05
N LYS A 152 9.62 -6.07 -12.27
CA LYS A 152 9.49 -4.62 -12.16
C LYS A 152 9.86 -4.17 -10.74
N PHE A 153 9.37 -4.88 -9.72
CA PHE A 153 9.62 -4.59 -8.31
C PHE A 153 11.10 -4.75 -7.93
N ILE A 154 11.75 -5.83 -8.36
CA ILE A 154 13.18 -6.08 -8.08
C ILE A 154 14.07 -5.04 -8.74
N LYS A 155 13.76 -4.62 -9.97
CA LYS A 155 14.54 -3.60 -10.71
C LYS A 155 14.30 -2.19 -10.18
N SER A 156 13.21 -1.94 -9.44
CA SER A 156 12.88 -0.61 -8.93
C SER A 156 13.95 -0.13 -7.93
N LYS A 157 14.43 1.10 -8.14
CA LYS A 157 15.32 1.79 -7.19
C LYS A 157 14.57 2.33 -5.96
N LYS A 158 13.24 2.33 -5.99
CA LYS A 158 12.35 2.89 -4.96
C LYS A 158 11.95 1.88 -3.89
N SER A 159 12.17 0.58 -4.15
CA SER A 159 11.88 -0.50 -3.22
C SER A 159 13.11 -0.84 -2.39
N SER A 160 12.94 -1.02 -1.08
CA SER A 160 14.03 -1.43 -0.20
C SER A 160 14.45 -2.88 -0.45
N TYR A 161 15.66 -3.23 -0.04
CA TYR A 161 16.17 -4.61 -0.16
C TYR A 161 15.22 -5.63 0.51
N PHE A 162 14.77 -5.35 1.72
CA PHE A 162 13.83 -6.22 2.43
C PHE A 162 12.51 -6.42 1.70
N GLN A 163 11.97 -5.36 1.09
CA GLN A 163 10.74 -5.48 0.29
C GLN A 163 10.96 -6.34 -0.95
N LYS A 164 12.11 -6.20 -1.62
CA LYS A 164 12.46 -7.02 -2.79
C LYS A 164 12.54 -8.50 -2.45
N VAL A 165 13.22 -8.81 -1.32
CA VAL A 165 13.33 -10.18 -0.81
C VAL A 165 11.96 -10.73 -0.45
N SER A 166 11.12 -9.95 0.26
CA SER A 166 9.76 -10.37 0.63
C SER A 166 8.91 -10.68 -0.61
N VAL A 167 8.87 -9.79 -1.60
CA VAL A 167 8.09 -10.00 -2.84
C VAL A 167 8.61 -11.21 -3.62
N LEU A 168 9.94 -11.39 -3.69
CA LEU A 168 10.54 -12.55 -4.35
C LEU A 168 10.18 -13.87 -3.64
N LEU A 169 10.31 -13.92 -2.32
CA LEU A 169 9.92 -15.09 -1.54
C LEU A 169 8.43 -15.40 -1.68
N THR A 170 7.57 -14.37 -1.68
CA THR A 170 6.13 -14.54 -1.92
C THR A 170 5.85 -15.13 -3.29
N CYS A 171 6.59 -14.71 -4.32
CA CYS A 171 6.47 -15.25 -5.67
C CYS A 171 6.78 -16.76 -5.73
N ILE A 172 7.73 -17.21 -4.92
CA ILE A 172 8.10 -18.63 -4.79
C ILE A 172 7.07 -19.37 -3.95
N SER A 173 6.85 -18.90 -2.71
CA SER A 173 5.89 -19.46 -1.76
C SER A 173 5.53 -18.46 -0.66
N PRO A 174 4.25 -18.06 -0.52
CA PRO A 174 3.81 -17.21 0.57
C PRO A 174 4.06 -17.81 1.96
N LYS A 175 4.04 -19.15 2.10
CA LYS A 175 4.38 -19.83 3.36
C LYS A 175 5.87 -19.70 3.70
N LEU A 176 6.74 -19.75 2.70
CA LEU A 176 8.19 -19.53 2.89
C LEU A 176 8.45 -18.07 3.30
N GLU A 177 7.79 -17.11 2.66
CA GLU A 177 7.90 -15.71 3.03
C GLU A 177 7.45 -15.48 4.48
N LEU A 178 6.29 -16.03 4.87
CA LEU A 178 5.81 -15.96 6.25
C LEU A 178 6.83 -16.53 7.25
N TYR A 179 7.42 -17.69 6.94
CA TYR A 179 8.44 -18.30 7.81
C TYR A 179 9.66 -17.40 8.01
N VAL A 180 10.19 -16.85 6.92
CA VAL A 180 11.34 -15.93 6.97
C VAL A 180 10.97 -14.64 7.71
N TRP A 181 9.78 -14.09 7.45
CA TRP A 181 9.29 -12.89 8.10
C TRP A 181 9.13 -13.08 9.62
N LYS A 182 8.56 -14.20 10.06
CA LYS A 182 8.46 -14.54 11.49
C LYS A 182 9.83 -14.62 12.15
N LYS A 183 10.80 -15.26 11.51
CA LYS A 183 12.18 -15.35 12.04
C LYS A 183 12.84 -13.97 12.21
N ILE A 184 12.72 -13.11 11.21
CA ILE A 184 13.31 -11.76 11.23
C ILE A 184 12.66 -10.90 12.34
N ASN A 185 11.36 -11.05 12.60
CA ASN A 185 10.63 -10.27 13.59
C ASN A 185 10.57 -10.92 14.98
N GLY A 186 11.26 -12.03 15.21
CA GLY A 186 11.31 -12.70 16.50
C GLY A 186 9.97 -13.30 16.96
N ILE A 187 9.05 -13.57 16.04
CA ILE A 187 7.72 -14.13 16.34
C ILE A 187 7.86 -15.65 16.42
N LYS A 188 7.63 -16.21 17.63
CA LYS A 188 7.62 -17.66 17.81
C LYS A 188 6.44 -18.27 17.07
N ASN A 189 6.66 -19.45 16.46
CA ASN A 189 5.55 -20.26 15.99
C ASN A 189 4.82 -20.80 17.22
N ASP A 190 3.57 -20.39 17.42
CA ASP A 190 2.69 -21.08 18.33
C ASP A 190 2.43 -22.46 17.71
N ASN A 191 2.88 -23.50 18.43
CA ASN A 191 2.65 -24.91 18.08
C ASN A 191 1.17 -25.27 18.31
#